data_4cf3141dc0c9a6c59d9b6a3917f6f2f2
#
_entry.id   4cf3141dc0c9a6c59d9b6a3917f6f2f2
#
_cell.length_a   1.000
_cell.length_b   1.000
_cell.length_c   1.000
_cell.angle_alpha   90.00
_cell.angle_beta   90.00
_cell.angle_gamma   90.00
#
_symmetry.space_group_name_H-M   'P 1'
#
loop_
_entity.id
_entity.type
_entity.pdbx_description
1 polymer ?
#
loop_
_entity_poly.entity_id
_entity_poly.type
_entity_poly.pdbx_seq_one_letter_code
_entity_poly.pdbx_strand_id
1 'polypeptide(L)'
;MRSLQALLALFACAFLPLHAASLADLTYTTTAGEVTITYCDETATGELVIPDTIGGKPVTSIGSSAFWKCTSLTSITIPDSVTSIGYRAFGVCTSLTSITIPDSVTSIGDAAFYGCTSLTSITIPDSVTSIGDYAFYGCTSLTSITIPDSVTSIQIAAFRSCTSLTSITIPDSVTSIGDDAFHNCTSLTSIIFQGVAPAVGVNVFVLVPNGAVAYVTIENQASFGGFGQKWNRLTVSNSIDVIDLTWTTNNGEVTITDCDEAATGGLVIPATIGGNPVTSIGDYAFRDCTSLTSITIPDGVTSIGAYTFFGCTSLTSITFQGVAPSVGFKAFVRVPNGAVALVTIEALSSFGESGDN
;
A
#
# COMPACT_ATOMS: atom_id res chain seq x y z
N MET A 1 43.33 56.20 -8.62
CA MET A 1 43.25 54.76 -8.28
C MET A 1 42.20 54.58 -7.16
N ARG A 2 41.01 54.19 -7.57
CA ARG A 2 39.90 53.90 -6.62
C ARG A 2 39.79 52.40 -6.48
N SER A 3 40.08 51.91 -5.30
CA SER A 3 39.96 50.47 -4.95
C SER A 3 38.48 50.07 -4.84
N LEU A 4 38.10 49.13 -5.65
CA LEU A 4 36.79 48.47 -5.60
C LEU A 4 36.86 47.37 -4.53
N GLN A 5 36.28 47.62 -3.37
CA GLN A 5 36.06 46.57 -2.37
C GLN A 5 34.78 45.81 -2.76
N ALA A 6 34.98 44.61 -3.24
CA ALA A 6 33.88 43.67 -3.50
C ALA A 6 33.40 43.13 -2.12
N LEU A 7 32.17 43.48 -1.76
CA LEU A 7 31.46 42.95 -0.59
C LEU A 7 31.02 41.52 -0.90
N LEU A 8 31.77 40.54 -0.45
CA LEU A 8 31.42 39.13 -0.47
C LEU A 8 30.40 38.89 0.63
N ALA A 9 29.11 38.92 0.31
CA ALA A 9 28.07 38.48 1.22
C ALA A 9 28.15 36.95 1.32
N LEU A 10 28.81 36.43 2.36
CA LEU A 10 28.68 35.03 2.76
C LEU A 10 27.24 34.80 3.21
N PHE A 11 26.42 34.14 2.39
CA PHE A 11 25.25 33.46 2.86
C PHE A 11 25.73 32.25 3.68
N ALA A 12 25.91 32.47 4.97
CA ALA A 12 26.01 31.35 5.90
C ALA A 12 24.66 30.68 5.97
N CYS A 13 24.47 29.65 5.16
CA CYS A 13 23.44 28.68 5.39
C CYS A 13 23.78 28.01 6.71
N ALA A 14 23.15 28.47 7.80
CA ALA A 14 23.31 27.86 9.11
C ALA A 14 22.71 26.44 9.00
N PHE A 15 23.59 25.45 8.79
CA PHE A 15 23.25 24.06 9.03
C PHE A 15 23.01 23.95 10.55
N LEU A 16 21.76 24.02 10.95
CA LEU A 16 21.38 23.63 12.30
C LEU A 16 21.79 22.16 12.47
N PRO A 17 22.45 21.79 13.56
CA PRO A 17 22.82 20.40 13.78
C PRO A 17 21.57 19.55 13.92
N LEU A 18 21.47 18.52 13.10
CA LEU A 18 20.44 17.49 13.22
C LEU A 18 20.63 16.78 14.57
N HIS A 19 19.55 16.53 15.29
CA HIS A 19 19.55 15.84 16.58
C HIS A 19 18.49 14.73 16.59
N ALA A 20 18.70 13.70 17.42
CA ALA A 20 17.74 12.60 17.55
C ALA A 20 16.37 13.12 18.03
N ALA A 21 15.32 12.72 17.34
CA ALA A 21 13.96 13.18 17.61
C ALA A 21 13.49 12.77 19.01
N SER A 22 12.81 13.67 19.68
CA SER A 22 12.31 13.49 21.05
C SER A 22 11.04 14.29 21.30
N LEU A 23 10.43 14.11 22.47
CA LEU A 23 9.25 14.90 22.88
C LEU A 23 9.57 16.43 22.92
N ALA A 24 10.83 16.82 23.16
CA ALA A 24 11.22 18.22 23.21
C ALA A 24 11.09 18.93 21.85
N ASP A 25 11.04 18.17 20.76
CA ASP A 25 10.90 18.69 19.41
C ASP A 25 9.45 18.97 19.04
N LEU A 26 8.50 18.56 19.89
CA LEU A 26 7.08 18.68 19.65
C LEU A 26 6.51 19.95 20.31
N THR A 27 5.76 20.72 19.53
CA THR A 27 4.86 21.73 20.04
C THR A 27 3.43 21.21 19.98
N TYR A 28 2.65 21.52 21.01
CA TYR A 28 1.28 21.05 21.10
C TYR A 28 0.36 22.10 21.74
N THR A 29 -0.92 21.97 21.51
CA THR A 29 -1.96 22.74 22.21
C THR A 29 -2.83 21.81 23.03
N THR A 30 -3.44 22.35 24.07
CA THR A 30 -4.40 21.61 24.89
C THR A 30 -5.75 22.32 24.85
N THR A 31 -6.77 21.59 24.43
CA THR A 31 -8.15 22.09 24.38
C THR A 31 -9.07 21.03 24.96
N ALA A 32 -9.95 21.43 25.86
CA ALA A 32 -10.91 20.54 26.54
C ALA A 32 -10.30 19.30 27.23
N GLY A 33 -9.04 19.38 27.65
CA GLY A 33 -8.33 18.29 28.30
C GLY A 33 -7.61 17.32 27.34
N GLU A 34 -7.64 17.59 26.05
CA GLU A 34 -6.99 16.81 24.99
C GLU A 34 -5.80 17.55 24.38
N VAL A 35 -4.81 16.80 23.92
CA VAL A 35 -3.60 17.34 23.28
C VAL A 35 -3.68 17.14 21.77
N THR A 36 -3.40 18.21 21.02
CA THR A 36 -3.13 18.20 19.60
C THR A 36 -1.67 18.55 19.36
N ILE A 37 -0.91 17.69 18.68
CA ILE A 37 0.43 18.03 18.20
C ILE A 37 0.29 19.03 17.06
N THR A 38 0.97 20.17 17.16
CA THR A 38 0.82 21.29 16.19
C THR A 38 2.07 21.58 15.40
N TYR A 39 3.24 21.15 15.87
CA TYR A 39 4.52 21.35 15.18
C TYR A 39 5.58 20.37 15.69
N CYS A 40 6.50 19.98 14.82
CA CYS A 40 7.72 19.27 15.13
C CYS A 40 8.90 20.06 14.57
N ASP A 41 10.03 20.12 15.32
CA ASP A 41 11.24 20.77 14.84
C ASP A 41 11.76 20.07 13.57
N GLU A 42 11.98 20.83 12.49
CA GLU A 42 12.44 20.31 11.21
C GLU A 42 13.86 19.71 11.27
N THR A 43 14.61 19.99 12.34
CA THR A 43 15.98 19.45 12.57
C THR A 43 15.98 18.10 13.28
N ALA A 44 14.83 17.64 13.77
CA ALA A 44 14.69 16.32 14.40
C ALA A 44 14.99 15.19 13.41
N THR A 45 15.73 14.17 13.85
CA THR A 45 16.18 13.06 12.99
C THR A 45 15.85 11.70 13.56
N GLY A 46 15.73 10.71 12.66
CA GLY A 46 15.57 9.30 13.04
C GLY A 46 14.14 8.97 13.45
N GLU A 47 14.02 8.16 14.48
CA GLU A 47 12.73 7.67 14.97
C GLU A 47 12.13 8.62 15.99
N LEU A 48 10.83 8.87 15.89
CA LEU A 48 10.06 9.63 16.87
C LEU A 48 8.90 8.81 17.41
N VAL A 49 8.80 8.68 18.72
CA VAL A 49 7.65 8.09 19.39
C VAL A 49 6.83 9.19 20.05
N ILE A 50 5.60 9.38 19.57
CA ILE A 50 4.64 10.31 20.20
C ILE A 50 4.03 9.57 21.39
N PRO A 51 4.12 10.11 22.63
CA PRO A 51 3.56 9.45 23.80
C PRO A 51 2.02 9.52 23.81
N ASP A 52 1.37 8.53 24.45
CA ASP A 52 -0.08 8.52 24.63
C ASP A 52 -0.62 9.76 25.37
N THR A 53 0.20 10.32 26.26
CA THR A 53 -0.18 11.49 27.06
C THR A 53 0.95 12.50 27.17
N ILE A 54 0.60 13.77 27.20
CA ILE A 54 1.52 14.90 27.49
C ILE A 54 0.92 15.72 28.63
N GLY A 55 1.68 15.88 29.71
CA GLY A 55 1.20 16.57 30.91
C GLY A 55 -0.03 15.90 31.55
N GLY A 56 -0.14 14.56 31.45
CA GLY A 56 -1.26 13.78 31.97
C GLY A 56 -2.55 13.87 31.14
N LYS A 57 -2.49 14.44 29.94
CA LYS A 57 -3.63 14.57 29.01
C LYS A 57 -3.41 13.73 27.77
N PRO A 58 -4.44 13.03 27.24
CA PRO A 58 -4.27 12.19 26.05
C PRO A 58 -3.92 13.01 24.81
N VAL A 59 -3.06 12.46 23.95
CA VAL A 59 -2.77 12.99 22.62
C VAL A 59 -3.80 12.40 21.68
N THR A 60 -4.74 13.22 21.21
CA THR A 60 -5.89 12.75 20.41
C THR A 60 -5.86 13.18 18.96
N SER A 61 -4.92 14.07 18.57
CA SER A 61 -4.88 14.59 17.21
C SER A 61 -3.47 14.97 16.78
N ILE A 62 -3.16 14.68 15.51
CA ILE A 62 -2.05 15.28 14.78
C ILE A 62 -2.61 16.44 13.96
N GLY A 63 -2.21 17.64 14.31
CA GLY A 63 -2.74 18.86 13.70
C GLY A 63 -2.26 19.12 12.27
N SER A 64 -2.84 20.12 11.63
CA SER A 64 -2.45 20.55 10.29
C SER A 64 -0.97 20.94 10.25
N SER A 65 -0.23 20.36 9.28
CA SER A 65 1.20 20.61 9.05
C SER A 65 2.11 20.32 10.25
N ALA A 66 1.68 19.50 11.21
CA ALA A 66 2.42 19.25 12.45
C ALA A 66 3.85 18.74 12.23
N PHE A 67 4.07 17.93 11.19
CA PHE A 67 5.38 17.39 10.77
C PHE A 67 5.78 17.86 9.38
N TRP A 68 5.22 18.98 8.91
CA TRP A 68 5.54 19.51 7.59
C TRP A 68 7.04 19.77 7.43
N LYS A 69 7.66 19.13 6.40
CA LYS A 69 9.10 19.22 6.13
C LYS A 69 10.04 18.65 7.21
N CYS A 70 9.58 17.78 8.07
CA CYS A 70 10.48 17.00 8.93
C CYS A 70 11.26 15.97 8.06
N THR A 71 12.15 16.48 7.21
CA THR A 71 12.78 15.73 6.11
C THR A 71 13.77 14.66 6.59
N SER A 72 14.15 14.65 7.86
CA SER A 72 15.13 13.74 8.44
C SER A 72 14.54 12.71 9.41
N LEU A 73 13.23 12.75 9.66
CA LEU A 73 12.53 11.70 10.40
C LEU A 73 12.39 10.46 9.51
N THR A 74 12.79 9.30 10.03
CA THR A 74 12.73 8.01 9.30
C THR A 74 11.53 7.16 9.66
N SER A 75 11.05 7.25 10.91
CA SER A 75 9.81 6.63 11.34
C SER A 75 9.11 7.46 12.42
N ILE A 76 7.79 7.33 12.50
CA ILE A 76 6.96 7.99 13.52
C ILE A 76 5.98 6.96 14.06
N THR A 77 5.96 6.79 15.39
CA THR A 77 4.94 6.00 16.08
C THR A 77 3.86 6.93 16.60
N ILE A 78 2.64 6.73 16.14
CA ILE A 78 1.44 7.45 16.54
C ILE A 78 0.73 6.63 17.62
N PRO A 79 0.37 7.20 18.77
CA PRO A 79 -0.31 6.46 19.82
C PRO A 79 -1.79 6.13 19.50
N ASP A 80 -2.31 5.06 20.09
CA ASP A 80 -3.68 4.58 19.89
C ASP A 80 -4.77 5.54 20.35
N SER A 81 -4.41 6.59 21.09
CA SER A 81 -5.32 7.65 21.49
C SER A 81 -5.62 8.68 20.37
N VAL A 82 -4.83 8.67 19.27
CA VAL A 82 -5.02 9.60 18.15
C VAL A 82 -6.17 9.15 17.26
N THR A 83 -7.13 10.02 17.03
CA THR A 83 -8.33 9.76 16.22
C THR A 83 -8.34 10.48 14.88
N SER A 84 -7.46 11.48 14.69
CA SER A 84 -7.41 12.26 13.45
C SER A 84 -6.01 12.69 13.03
N ILE A 85 -5.77 12.69 11.73
CA ILE A 85 -4.56 13.18 11.06
C ILE A 85 -4.96 14.36 10.17
N GLY A 86 -4.41 15.53 10.45
CA GLY A 86 -4.79 16.79 9.82
C GLY A 86 -4.23 17.01 8.42
N TYR A 87 -4.63 18.14 7.83
CA TYR A 87 -4.12 18.61 6.53
C TYR A 87 -2.59 18.71 6.52
N ARG A 88 -1.93 18.09 5.52
CA ARG A 88 -0.47 18.09 5.36
C ARG A 88 0.32 17.63 6.57
N ALA A 89 -0.27 16.88 7.47
CA ALA A 89 0.33 16.55 8.77
C ALA A 89 1.76 16.03 8.65
N PHE A 90 2.04 15.16 7.69
CA PHE A 90 3.36 14.58 7.39
C PHE A 90 3.89 14.99 6.00
N GLY A 91 3.38 16.09 5.45
CA GLY A 91 3.78 16.50 4.11
C GLY A 91 5.28 16.80 4.00
N VAL A 92 5.91 16.32 2.92
CA VAL A 92 7.34 16.49 2.61
C VAL A 92 8.29 15.89 3.68
N CYS A 93 7.85 14.85 4.39
CA CYS A 93 8.73 14.02 5.22
C CYS A 93 9.52 13.06 4.31
N THR A 94 10.54 13.57 3.63
CA THR A 94 11.21 12.88 2.52
C THR A 94 12.03 11.66 2.93
N SER A 95 12.43 11.53 4.19
CA SER A 95 13.13 10.35 4.72
C SER A 95 12.22 9.36 5.43
N LEU A 96 10.92 9.65 5.57
CA LEU A 96 9.97 8.77 6.24
C LEU A 96 9.78 7.51 5.40
N THR A 97 10.25 6.37 5.92
CA THR A 97 10.18 5.07 5.24
C THR A 97 8.95 4.27 5.62
N SER A 98 8.51 4.42 6.87
CA SER A 98 7.33 3.74 7.41
C SER A 98 6.62 4.60 8.46
N ILE A 99 5.33 4.40 8.59
CA ILE A 99 4.50 4.99 9.64
C ILE A 99 3.35 4.04 9.93
N THR A 100 3.07 3.83 11.22
CA THR A 100 1.90 3.05 11.65
C THR A 100 0.77 4.00 12.00
N ILE A 101 -0.36 3.86 11.34
CA ILE A 101 -1.59 4.58 11.65
C ILE A 101 -2.42 3.68 12.58
N PRO A 102 -2.75 4.12 13.80
CA PRO A 102 -3.51 3.30 14.74
C PRO A 102 -4.97 3.14 14.32
N ASP A 103 -5.62 2.06 14.76
CA ASP A 103 -7.02 1.71 14.45
C ASP A 103 -8.04 2.73 15.00
N SER A 104 -7.62 3.64 15.86
CA SER A 104 -8.43 4.75 16.36
C SER A 104 -8.62 5.87 15.34
N VAL A 105 -7.76 5.96 14.31
CA VAL A 105 -7.83 7.02 13.29
C VAL A 105 -8.98 6.76 12.33
N THR A 106 -9.89 7.71 12.21
CA THR A 106 -11.08 7.59 11.35
C THR A 106 -10.97 8.37 10.04
N SER A 107 -10.00 9.29 9.94
CA SER A 107 -9.80 10.08 8.72
C SER A 107 -8.35 10.47 8.51
N ILE A 108 -7.94 10.44 7.24
CA ILE A 108 -6.65 10.95 6.76
C ILE A 108 -6.94 12.23 5.98
N GLY A 109 -6.42 13.36 6.48
CA GLY A 109 -6.64 14.68 5.91
C GLY A 109 -6.01 14.88 4.54
N ASP A 110 -6.41 15.95 3.85
CA ASP A 110 -5.87 16.31 2.54
C ASP A 110 -4.36 16.50 2.61
N ALA A 111 -3.66 15.97 1.61
CA ALA A 111 -2.22 16.02 1.46
C ALA A 111 -1.43 15.48 2.69
N ALA A 112 -2.03 14.65 3.54
CA ALA A 112 -1.42 14.23 4.82
C ALA A 112 0.00 13.66 4.64
N PHE A 113 0.26 12.91 3.58
CA PHE A 113 1.56 12.31 3.23
C PHE A 113 2.12 12.85 1.91
N TYR A 114 1.71 14.06 1.52
CA TYR A 114 2.19 14.70 0.28
C TYR A 114 3.72 14.72 0.21
N GLY A 115 4.32 14.16 -0.83
CA GLY A 115 5.76 14.21 -1.07
C GLY A 115 6.61 13.41 -0.07
N CYS A 116 6.05 12.39 0.60
CA CYS A 116 6.82 11.42 1.39
C CYS A 116 7.55 10.45 0.43
N THR A 117 8.61 10.94 -0.18
CA THR A 117 9.28 10.26 -1.32
C THR A 117 9.95 8.94 -0.96
N SER A 118 10.29 8.70 0.31
CA SER A 118 10.89 7.45 0.78
C SER A 118 9.88 6.46 1.37
N LEU A 119 8.59 6.83 1.48
CA LEU A 119 7.57 5.95 2.03
C LEU A 119 7.34 4.75 1.09
N THR A 120 7.69 3.55 1.56
CA THR A 120 7.63 2.32 0.75
C THR A 120 6.31 1.57 0.89
N SER A 121 5.74 1.63 2.08
CA SER A 121 4.44 1.01 2.41
C SER A 121 3.75 1.78 3.52
N ILE A 122 2.43 1.67 3.58
CA ILE A 122 1.60 2.20 4.66
C ILE A 122 0.35 1.34 4.77
N THR A 123 -0.04 1.03 6.01
CA THR A 123 -1.32 0.37 6.30
C THR A 123 -2.33 1.43 6.69
N ILE A 124 -3.46 1.45 5.99
CA ILE A 124 -4.61 2.28 6.34
C ILE A 124 -5.56 1.38 7.14
N PRO A 125 -5.89 1.73 8.39
CA PRO A 125 -6.76 0.90 9.21
C PRO A 125 -8.22 0.93 8.74
N ASP A 126 -8.98 -0.12 9.06
CA ASP A 126 -10.38 -0.30 8.68
C ASP A 126 -11.34 0.75 9.28
N SER A 127 -10.87 1.50 10.27
CA SER A 127 -11.58 2.66 10.84
C SER A 127 -11.62 3.88 9.92
N VAL A 128 -10.69 3.96 8.92
CA VAL A 128 -10.61 5.10 8.00
C VAL A 128 -11.68 4.99 6.93
N THR A 129 -12.57 5.97 6.88
CA THR A 129 -13.69 6.02 5.91
C THR A 129 -13.41 6.90 4.70
N SER A 130 -12.36 7.73 4.76
CA SER A 130 -11.99 8.61 3.65
C SER A 130 -10.48 8.87 3.61
N ILE A 131 -9.96 8.93 2.38
CA ILE A 131 -8.59 9.33 2.07
C ILE A 131 -8.69 10.70 1.37
N GLY A 132 -8.12 11.74 1.98
CA GLY A 132 -8.27 13.12 1.50
C GLY A 132 -7.63 13.41 0.13
N ASP A 133 -7.90 14.59 -0.42
CA ASP A 133 -7.28 15.06 -1.66
C ASP A 133 -5.76 15.08 -1.51
N TYR A 134 -5.03 14.63 -2.54
CA TYR A 134 -3.57 14.62 -2.58
C TYR A 134 -2.90 13.82 -1.44
N ALA A 135 -3.61 12.97 -0.70
CA ALA A 135 -3.12 12.36 0.54
C ALA A 135 -1.74 11.69 0.38
N PHE A 136 -1.51 10.97 -0.71
CA PHE A 136 -0.25 10.28 -1.05
C PHE A 136 0.40 10.83 -2.33
N TYR A 137 0.07 12.06 -2.72
CA TYR A 137 0.67 12.66 -3.91
C TYR A 137 2.20 12.66 -3.84
N GLY A 138 2.87 12.11 -4.86
CA GLY A 138 4.33 12.12 -4.94
C GLY A 138 5.05 11.20 -3.95
N CYS A 139 4.36 10.21 -3.38
CA CYS A 139 5.00 9.11 -2.64
C CYS A 139 5.69 8.17 -3.64
N THR A 140 6.82 8.64 -4.19
CA THR A 140 7.47 8.00 -5.35
C THR A 140 8.03 6.62 -5.07
N SER A 141 8.32 6.26 -3.82
CA SER A 141 8.79 4.93 -3.43
C SER A 141 7.69 3.98 -2.98
N LEU A 142 6.42 4.44 -2.94
CA LEU A 142 5.29 3.61 -2.52
C LEU A 142 5.06 2.49 -3.53
N THR A 143 5.32 1.25 -3.13
CA THR A 143 5.21 0.07 -4.01
C THR A 143 3.86 -0.62 -3.92
N SER A 144 3.24 -0.57 -2.74
CA SER A 144 1.92 -1.15 -2.47
C SER A 144 1.17 -0.35 -1.40
N ILE A 145 -0.14 -0.40 -1.46
CA ILE A 145 -1.03 0.15 -0.45
C ILE A 145 -2.33 -0.64 -0.46
N THR A 146 -2.85 -0.96 0.72
CA THR A 146 -4.17 -1.56 0.88
C THR A 146 -5.19 -0.46 1.20
N ILE A 147 -6.26 -0.42 0.43
CA ILE A 147 -7.41 0.45 0.69
C ILE A 147 -8.44 -0.40 1.44
N PRO A 148 -8.83 -0.03 2.67
CA PRO A 148 -9.78 -0.82 3.44
C PRO A 148 -11.22 -0.71 2.88
N ASP A 149 -12.04 -1.72 3.18
CA ASP A 149 -13.45 -1.80 2.74
C ASP A 149 -14.35 -0.71 3.34
N SER A 150 -13.86 0.01 4.34
CA SER A 150 -14.52 1.20 4.91
C SER A 150 -14.46 2.44 4.02
N VAL A 151 -13.51 2.49 3.06
CA VAL A 151 -13.33 3.64 2.16
C VAL A 151 -14.34 3.59 1.02
N THR A 152 -15.11 4.65 0.86
CA THR A 152 -16.17 4.76 -0.17
C THR A 152 -15.77 5.58 -1.39
N SER A 153 -14.67 6.34 -1.29
CA SER A 153 -14.18 7.17 -2.39
C SER A 153 -12.67 7.39 -2.30
N ILE A 154 -12.02 7.44 -3.46
CA ILE A 154 -10.63 7.88 -3.63
C ILE A 154 -10.70 9.31 -4.15
N GLN A 155 -10.13 10.26 -3.42
CA GLN A 155 -10.26 11.69 -3.70
C GLN A 155 -9.30 12.19 -4.79
N ILE A 156 -9.36 13.49 -5.11
CA ILE A 156 -8.58 14.15 -6.16
C ILE A 156 -7.09 13.92 -5.94
N ALA A 157 -6.39 13.43 -6.98
CA ALA A 157 -4.94 13.24 -7.00
C ALA A 157 -4.36 12.45 -5.81
N ALA A 158 -5.18 11.62 -5.14
CA ALA A 158 -4.79 10.94 -3.89
C ALA A 158 -3.49 10.13 -4.04
N PHE A 159 -3.27 9.46 -5.17
CA PHE A 159 -2.07 8.67 -5.49
C PHE A 159 -1.29 9.22 -6.70
N ARG A 160 -1.56 10.47 -7.09
CA ARG A 160 -0.87 11.07 -8.24
C ARG A 160 0.65 11.03 -8.04
N SER A 161 1.38 10.61 -9.08
CA SER A 161 2.84 10.49 -9.07
C SER A 161 3.41 9.48 -8.06
N CYS A 162 2.66 8.46 -7.66
CA CYS A 162 3.19 7.28 -6.99
C CYS A 162 3.88 6.39 -8.03
N THR A 163 5.08 6.78 -8.45
CA THR A 163 5.74 6.21 -9.64
C THR A 163 6.22 4.77 -9.46
N SER A 164 6.38 4.29 -8.22
CA SER A 164 6.76 2.91 -7.92
C SER A 164 5.57 1.98 -7.63
N LEU A 165 4.34 2.52 -7.56
CA LEU A 165 3.15 1.72 -7.31
C LEU A 165 2.90 0.78 -8.49
N THR A 166 2.97 -0.53 -8.26
CA THR A 166 2.86 -1.56 -9.31
C THR A 166 1.46 -2.13 -9.44
N SER A 167 0.76 -2.24 -8.32
CA SER A 167 -0.60 -2.77 -8.25
C SER A 167 -1.41 -2.07 -7.16
N ILE A 168 -2.73 -2.09 -7.32
CA ILE A 168 -3.65 -1.61 -6.29
C ILE A 168 -4.96 -2.39 -6.38
N THR A 169 -5.54 -2.71 -5.22
CA THR A 169 -6.89 -3.25 -5.11
C THR A 169 -7.85 -2.14 -4.71
N ILE A 170 -8.92 -2.00 -5.47
CA ILE A 170 -10.03 -1.07 -5.24
C ILE A 170 -11.19 -1.90 -4.69
N PRO A 171 -11.53 -1.77 -3.40
CA PRO A 171 -12.61 -2.53 -2.79
C PRO A 171 -13.98 -2.20 -3.39
N ASP A 172 -14.94 -3.08 -3.19
CA ASP A 172 -16.32 -2.95 -3.71
C ASP A 172 -17.08 -1.76 -3.10
N SER A 173 -16.66 -1.30 -1.93
CA SER A 173 -17.16 -0.11 -1.27
C SER A 173 -16.85 1.19 -2.02
N VAL A 174 -15.79 1.22 -2.86
CA VAL A 174 -15.39 2.43 -3.58
C VAL A 174 -16.31 2.68 -4.77
N THR A 175 -17.11 3.72 -4.68
CA THR A 175 -18.08 4.12 -5.71
C THR A 175 -17.58 5.26 -6.62
N SER A 176 -16.50 5.95 -6.22
CA SER A 176 -15.94 7.05 -7.03
C SER A 176 -14.42 7.17 -6.88
N ILE A 177 -13.78 7.59 -7.98
CA ILE A 177 -12.35 7.90 -8.05
C ILE A 177 -12.22 9.31 -8.63
N GLY A 178 -11.63 10.22 -7.87
CA GLY A 178 -11.48 11.64 -8.20
C GLY A 178 -10.52 11.93 -9.34
N ASP A 179 -10.52 13.17 -9.79
CA ASP A 179 -9.65 13.66 -10.88
C ASP A 179 -8.18 13.37 -10.57
N ASP A 180 -7.43 12.96 -11.60
CA ASP A 180 -5.99 12.71 -11.50
C ASP A 180 -5.56 11.66 -10.43
N ALA A 181 -6.46 10.89 -9.83
CA ALA A 181 -6.16 10.07 -8.64
C ALA A 181 -4.94 9.15 -8.82
N PHE A 182 -4.74 8.55 -9.99
CA PHE A 182 -3.59 7.70 -10.36
C PHE A 182 -2.77 8.29 -11.51
N HIS A 183 -2.90 9.59 -11.78
CA HIS A 183 -2.13 10.25 -12.84
C HIS A 183 -0.63 10.10 -12.58
N ASN A 184 0.14 9.74 -13.61
CA ASN A 184 1.60 9.55 -13.51
C ASN A 184 2.06 8.43 -12.55
N CYS A 185 1.22 7.39 -12.34
CA CYS A 185 1.65 6.15 -11.70
C CYS A 185 2.31 5.26 -12.76
N THR A 186 3.56 5.57 -13.10
CA THR A 186 4.26 5.02 -14.28
C THR A 186 4.64 3.54 -14.18
N SER A 187 4.54 2.93 -12.99
CA SER A 187 4.76 1.49 -12.79
C SER A 187 3.46 0.71 -12.57
N LEU A 188 2.29 1.39 -12.54
CA LEU A 188 1.01 0.75 -12.24
C LEU A 188 0.52 -0.08 -13.42
N THR A 189 0.67 -1.39 -13.33
CA THR A 189 0.30 -2.33 -14.40
C THR A 189 -0.95 -3.14 -14.10
N SER A 190 -1.34 -3.24 -12.81
CA SER A 190 -2.45 -4.06 -12.33
C SER A 190 -3.35 -3.26 -11.41
N ILE A 191 -4.62 -3.13 -11.75
CA ILE A 191 -5.66 -2.55 -10.89
C ILE A 191 -6.76 -3.58 -10.74
N ILE A 192 -7.00 -4.04 -9.52
CA ILE A 192 -8.02 -5.03 -9.20
C ILE A 192 -9.26 -4.31 -8.68
N PHE A 193 -10.38 -4.47 -9.33
CA PHE A 193 -11.67 -3.92 -8.88
C PHE A 193 -12.53 -5.06 -8.33
N GLN A 194 -12.83 -5.02 -7.04
CA GLN A 194 -13.68 -6.02 -6.37
C GLN A 194 -15.16 -5.76 -6.59
N GLY A 195 -15.54 -4.52 -6.90
CA GLY A 195 -16.92 -4.10 -7.16
C GLY A 195 -17.22 -3.77 -8.62
N VAL A 196 -18.38 -3.19 -8.84
CA VAL A 196 -18.78 -2.61 -10.13
C VAL A 196 -17.89 -1.40 -10.47
N ALA A 197 -17.86 -1.01 -11.75
CA ALA A 197 -17.07 0.13 -12.19
C ALA A 197 -17.46 1.39 -11.39
N PRO A 198 -16.51 2.02 -10.66
CA PRO A 198 -16.76 3.28 -9.97
C PRO A 198 -16.94 4.42 -10.97
N ALA A 199 -17.60 5.50 -10.55
CA ALA A 199 -17.55 6.77 -11.27
C ALA A 199 -16.10 7.30 -11.23
N VAL A 200 -15.54 7.67 -12.38
CA VAL A 200 -14.16 8.18 -12.48
C VAL A 200 -14.14 9.63 -12.95
N GLY A 201 -13.28 10.42 -12.33
CA GLY A 201 -12.99 11.79 -12.73
C GLY A 201 -12.16 11.88 -14.01
N VAL A 202 -11.65 13.06 -14.31
CA VAL A 202 -10.81 13.29 -15.48
C VAL A 202 -9.36 12.86 -15.21
N ASN A 203 -8.67 12.40 -16.26
CA ASN A 203 -7.24 12.07 -16.25
C ASN A 203 -6.79 11.00 -15.23
N VAL A 204 -7.70 10.21 -14.66
CA VAL A 204 -7.41 9.30 -13.54
C VAL A 204 -6.20 8.40 -13.84
N PHE A 205 -6.13 7.79 -15.01
CA PHE A 205 -5.04 6.87 -15.41
C PHE A 205 -4.14 7.44 -16.52
N VAL A 206 -4.00 8.75 -16.61
CA VAL A 206 -3.08 9.37 -17.57
C VAL A 206 -1.63 9.12 -17.13
N LEU A 207 -0.74 8.74 -18.06
CA LEU A 207 0.63 8.31 -17.82
C LEU A 207 0.78 7.01 -17.00
N VAL A 208 -0.29 6.27 -16.79
CA VAL A 208 -0.23 4.85 -16.43
C VAL A 208 0.19 4.07 -17.70
N PRO A 209 0.97 2.97 -17.58
CA PRO A 209 1.44 2.21 -18.74
C PRO A 209 0.30 1.79 -19.69
N ASN A 210 0.54 1.87 -20.99
CA ASN A 210 -0.48 1.53 -22.00
C ASN A 210 -0.94 0.06 -21.94
N GLY A 211 -0.16 -0.81 -21.32
CA GLY A 211 -0.49 -2.23 -21.09
C GLY A 211 -1.16 -2.51 -19.76
N ALA A 212 -1.45 -1.48 -18.95
CA ALA A 212 -2.09 -1.68 -17.65
C ALA A 212 -3.47 -2.31 -17.79
N VAL A 213 -3.79 -3.19 -16.85
CA VAL A 213 -4.98 -4.03 -16.85
C VAL A 213 -5.87 -3.69 -15.67
N ALA A 214 -7.17 -3.52 -15.96
CA ALA A 214 -8.23 -3.54 -14.96
C ALA A 214 -8.72 -4.98 -14.81
N TYR A 215 -8.38 -5.62 -13.71
CA TYR A 215 -8.89 -6.94 -13.36
C TYR A 215 -10.24 -6.80 -12.67
N VAL A 216 -11.24 -7.47 -13.22
CA VAL A 216 -12.63 -7.39 -12.74
C VAL A 216 -13.23 -8.78 -12.68
N THR A 217 -14.22 -8.98 -11.82
CA THR A 217 -14.95 -10.24 -11.73
C THR A 217 -15.80 -10.48 -12.98
N ILE A 218 -16.15 -11.74 -13.25
CA ILE A 218 -17.07 -12.10 -14.35
C ILE A 218 -18.40 -11.38 -14.16
N GLU A 219 -18.89 -11.27 -12.94
CA GLU A 219 -20.17 -10.63 -12.62
C GLU A 219 -20.14 -9.13 -12.90
N ASN A 220 -19.01 -8.47 -12.63
CA ASN A 220 -18.85 -7.02 -12.73
C ASN A 220 -18.38 -6.55 -14.11
N GLN A 221 -17.90 -7.44 -14.99
CA GLN A 221 -17.30 -7.10 -16.28
C GLN A 221 -18.18 -6.17 -17.15
N ALA A 222 -19.49 -6.36 -17.11
CA ALA A 222 -20.42 -5.57 -17.93
C ALA A 222 -20.40 -4.09 -17.57
N SER A 223 -20.15 -3.73 -16.30
CA SER A 223 -20.03 -2.35 -15.84
C SER A 223 -18.76 -1.65 -16.36
N PHE A 224 -17.73 -2.44 -16.72
CA PHE A 224 -16.47 -1.98 -17.32
C PHE A 224 -16.46 -2.05 -18.86
N GLY A 225 -17.57 -2.45 -19.50
CA GLY A 225 -17.68 -2.58 -20.95
C GLY A 225 -17.35 -3.97 -21.51
N GLY A 226 -17.00 -4.94 -20.65
CA GLY A 226 -16.68 -6.32 -21.02
C GLY A 226 -15.18 -6.59 -21.20
N PHE A 227 -14.81 -7.86 -21.16
CA PHE A 227 -13.40 -8.28 -21.29
C PHE A 227 -12.79 -7.92 -22.64
N GLY A 228 -11.50 -7.55 -22.62
CA GLY A 228 -10.75 -7.10 -23.77
C GLY A 228 -11.05 -5.67 -24.22
N GLN A 229 -12.06 -5.04 -23.64
CA GLN A 229 -12.40 -3.65 -23.93
C GLN A 229 -11.48 -2.67 -23.18
N LYS A 230 -11.48 -1.41 -23.59
CA LYS A 230 -10.78 -0.33 -22.88
C LYS A 230 -11.76 0.40 -21.96
N TRP A 231 -11.44 0.42 -20.68
CA TRP A 231 -12.13 1.25 -19.70
C TRP A 231 -11.13 2.26 -19.11
N ASN A 232 -11.37 3.55 -19.34
CA ASN A 232 -10.49 4.63 -18.86
C ASN A 232 -8.99 4.37 -19.13
N ARG A 233 -8.63 3.91 -20.34
CA ARG A 233 -7.29 3.54 -20.83
C ARG A 233 -6.78 2.16 -20.39
N LEU A 234 -7.37 1.53 -19.38
CA LEU A 234 -7.03 0.19 -18.93
C LEU A 234 -7.66 -0.87 -19.83
N THR A 235 -6.99 -1.99 -20.02
CA THR A 235 -7.60 -3.16 -20.67
C THR A 235 -8.37 -3.94 -19.62
N VAL A 236 -9.67 -4.19 -19.86
CA VAL A 236 -10.49 -4.99 -18.93
C VAL A 236 -10.15 -6.47 -19.11
N SER A 237 -9.83 -7.16 -18.05
CA SER A 237 -9.53 -8.58 -18.01
C SER A 237 -10.24 -9.26 -16.85
N ASN A 238 -10.33 -10.58 -16.89
CA ASN A 238 -10.81 -11.32 -15.74
C ASN A 238 -9.79 -11.24 -14.59
N SER A 239 -10.27 -10.94 -13.38
CA SER A 239 -9.53 -11.31 -12.17
C SER A 239 -9.84 -12.77 -11.89
N ILE A 240 -8.84 -13.54 -11.51
CA ILE A 240 -9.09 -14.85 -10.92
C ILE A 240 -9.76 -14.56 -9.56
N ASP A 241 -11.04 -14.89 -9.49
CA ASP A 241 -11.84 -14.73 -8.27
C ASP A 241 -11.76 -15.97 -7.38
N VAL A 242 -12.24 -15.80 -6.15
CA VAL A 242 -12.49 -16.93 -5.24
C VAL A 242 -13.38 -18.01 -5.89
N ILE A 243 -14.24 -17.65 -6.86
CA ILE A 243 -15.06 -18.62 -7.59
C ILE A 243 -14.25 -19.55 -8.52
N ASP A 244 -13.08 -19.13 -8.96
CA ASP A 244 -12.16 -19.97 -9.74
C ASP A 244 -11.34 -20.91 -8.85
N LEU A 245 -11.48 -20.78 -7.52
CA LEU A 245 -10.81 -21.61 -6.52
C LEU A 245 -11.76 -22.68 -5.97
N THR A 246 -11.24 -23.89 -5.85
CA THR A 246 -11.85 -24.93 -5.04
C THR A 246 -11.12 -25.02 -3.71
N TRP A 247 -11.86 -25.22 -2.64
CA TRP A 247 -11.28 -25.33 -1.31
C TRP A 247 -12.03 -26.34 -0.43
N THR A 248 -11.37 -26.76 0.64
CA THR A 248 -11.97 -27.53 1.72
C THR A 248 -11.85 -26.77 3.02
N THR A 249 -12.85 -26.92 3.89
CA THR A 249 -12.80 -26.36 5.26
C THR A 249 -12.76 -27.50 6.26
N ASN A 250 -11.70 -27.54 7.08
CA ASN A 250 -11.52 -28.50 8.14
C ASN A 250 -11.22 -27.79 9.46
N ASN A 251 -11.98 -28.07 10.51
CA ASN A 251 -11.82 -27.46 11.84
C ASN A 251 -11.84 -25.92 11.82
N GLY A 252 -12.57 -25.30 10.89
CA GLY A 252 -12.61 -23.85 10.75
C GLY A 252 -11.43 -23.23 9.98
N GLU A 253 -10.59 -24.03 9.34
CA GLU A 253 -9.49 -23.58 8.49
C GLU A 253 -9.72 -23.97 7.03
N VAL A 254 -9.36 -23.10 6.12
CA VAL A 254 -9.51 -23.29 4.67
C VAL A 254 -8.19 -23.73 4.06
N THR A 255 -8.26 -24.79 3.24
CA THR A 255 -7.20 -25.19 2.31
C THR A 255 -7.69 -25.00 0.88
N ILE A 256 -6.97 -24.20 0.06
CA ILE A 256 -7.20 -24.13 -1.39
C ILE A 256 -6.76 -25.45 -2.00
N THR A 257 -7.62 -26.11 -2.75
CA THR A 257 -7.37 -27.44 -3.30
C THR A 257 -7.23 -27.48 -4.80
N ASP A 258 -7.79 -26.49 -5.51
CA ASP A 258 -7.74 -26.41 -6.95
C ASP A 258 -8.00 -24.99 -7.46
N CYS A 259 -7.56 -24.70 -8.67
CA CYS A 259 -7.85 -23.47 -9.41
C CYS A 259 -8.24 -23.84 -10.83
N ASP A 260 -9.23 -23.17 -11.40
CA ASP A 260 -9.60 -23.35 -12.80
C ASP A 260 -8.39 -23.08 -13.72
N GLU A 261 -7.94 -24.07 -14.49
CA GLU A 261 -6.81 -23.96 -15.43
C GLU A 261 -7.02 -22.87 -16.50
N ALA A 262 -8.29 -22.50 -16.77
CA ALA A 262 -8.65 -21.42 -17.68
C ALA A 262 -8.53 -20.02 -17.03
N ALA A 263 -8.29 -19.95 -15.74
CA ALA A 263 -8.15 -18.70 -15.02
C ALA A 263 -6.95 -17.89 -15.52
N THR A 264 -7.14 -16.59 -15.75
CA THR A 264 -6.13 -15.71 -16.38
C THR A 264 -5.86 -14.47 -15.53
N GLY A 265 -4.62 -14.00 -15.53
CA GLY A 265 -4.27 -12.72 -14.89
C GLY A 265 -3.70 -12.87 -13.49
N GLY A 266 -4.01 -11.91 -12.61
CA GLY A 266 -3.53 -11.90 -11.23
C GLY A 266 -4.57 -12.45 -10.26
N LEU A 267 -4.15 -13.28 -9.31
CA LEU A 267 -4.98 -13.81 -8.24
C LEU A 267 -4.60 -13.18 -6.91
N VAL A 268 -5.59 -12.73 -6.15
CA VAL A 268 -5.43 -12.42 -4.73
C VAL A 268 -6.22 -13.45 -3.94
N ILE A 269 -5.50 -14.32 -3.21
CA ILE A 269 -6.15 -15.25 -2.28
C ILE A 269 -6.61 -14.43 -1.07
N PRO A 270 -7.92 -14.44 -0.73
CA PRO A 270 -8.39 -13.70 0.43
C PRO A 270 -7.90 -14.32 1.73
N ALA A 271 -7.74 -13.53 2.78
CA ALA A 271 -7.33 -14.03 4.10
C ALA A 271 -8.37 -14.97 4.72
N THR A 272 -9.66 -14.83 4.33
CA THR A 272 -10.76 -15.68 4.80
C THR A 272 -11.69 -16.06 3.64
N ILE A 273 -12.26 -17.27 3.69
CA ILE A 273 -13.31 -17.74 2.79
C ILE A 273 -14.46 -18.30 3.63
N GLY A 274 -15.66 -17.78 3.43
CA GLY A 274 -16.84 -18.19 4.22
C GLY A 274 -16.67 -17.92 5.73
N GLY A 275 -15.90 -16.88 6.10
CA GLY A 275 -15.61 -16.52 7.48
C GLY A 275 -14.52 -17.36 8.15
N ASN A 276 -13.89 -18.31 7.44
CA ASN A 276 -12.81 -19.15 7.94
C ASN A 276 -11.46 -18.71 7.37
N PRO A 277 -10.37 -18.67 8.16
CA PRO A 277 -9.06 -18.27 7.68
C PRO A 277 -8.51 -19.24 6.62
N VAL A 278 -7.85 -18.69 5.59
CA VAL A 278 -7.09 -19.48 4.62
C VAL A 278 -5.71 -19.73 5.20
N THR A 279 -5.42 -20.99 5.54
CA THR A 279 -4.19 -21.38 6.25
C THR A 279 -3.25 -22.22 5.40
N SER A 280 -3.72 -22.79 4.30
CA SER A 280 -2.89 -23.62 3.41
C SER A 280 -3.33 -23.60 1.96
N ILE A 281 -2.36 -23.89 1.08
CA ILE A 281 -2.56 -24.16 -0.34
C ILE A 281 -2.13 -25.62 -0.57
N GLY A 282 -3.04 -26.44 -1.09
CA GLY A 282 -2.87 -27.87 -1.23
C GLY A 282 -1.92 -28.30 -2.35
N ASP A 283 -1.67 -29.60 -2.40
CA ASP A 283 -0.92 -30.21 -3.48
C ASP A 283 -1.63 -29.97 -4.84
N TYR A 284 -0.86 -29.58 -5.85
CA TYR A 284 -1.35 -29.34 -7.23
C TYR A 284 -2.38 -28.21 -7.39
N ALA A 285 -2.69 -27.41 -6.35
CA ALA A 285 -3.80 -26.46 -6.34
C ALA A 285 -3.80 -25.45 -7.49
N PHE A 286 -2.63 -25.09 -8.03
CA PHE A 286 -2.47 -24.19 -9.19
C PHE A 286 -1.71 -24.87 -10.33
N ARG A 287 -1.69 -26.20 -10.37
CA ARG A 287 -0.97 -26.93 -11.41
C ARG A 287 -1.51 -26.57 -12.80
N ASP A 288 -0.56 -26.31 -13.71
CA ASP A 288 -0.83 -26.01 -15.12
C ASP A 288 -1.76 -24.78 -15.35
N CYS A 289 -1.93 -23.88 -14.34
CA CYS A 289 -2.56 -22.56 -14.50
C CYS A 289 -1.65 -21.65 -15.36
N THR A 290 -1.54 -22.00 -16.66
CA THR A 290 -0.55 -21.42 -17.59
C THR A 290 -0.77 -19.94 -17.88
N SER A 291 -1.96 -19.41 -17.63
CA SER A 291 -2.34 -18.01 -17.85
C SER A 291 -2.32 -17.16 -16.57
N LEU A 292 -2.01 -17.76 -15.41
CA LEU A 292 -1.81 -17.04 -14.15
C LEU A 292 -0.52 -16.23 -14.23
N THR A 293 -0.61 -14.89 -14.07
CA THR A 293 0.55 -13.99 -14.20
C THR A 293 1.13 -13.54 -12.87
N SER A 294 0.29 -13.42 -11.85
CA SER A 294 0.70 -13.08 -10.49
C SER A 294 -0.22 -13.72 -9.46
N ILE A 295 0.30 -13.93 -8.25
CA ILE A 295 -0.51 -14.41 -7.13
C ILE A 295 -0.10 -13.69 -5.85
N THR A 296 -1.10 -13.29 -5.05
CA THR A 296 -0.90 -12.78 -3.69
C THR A 296 -1.40 -13.81 -2.69
N ILE A 297 -0.51 -14.20 -1.79
CA ILE A 297 -0.73 -15.19 -0.74
C ILE A 297 -0.88 -14.45 0.59
N PRO A 298 -2.02 -14.59 1.30
CA PRO A 298 -2.28 -13.88 2.53
C PRO A 298 -1.37 -14.35 3.68
N ASP A 299 -1.25 -13.53 4.69
CA ASP A 299 -0.39 -13.73 5.88
C ASP A 299 -0.73 -14.98 6.70
N GLY A 300 -1.99 -15.42 6.67
CA GLY A 300 -2.47 -16.63 7.35
C GLY A 300 -1.97 -17.96 6.76
N VAL A 301 -1.42 -17.96 5.52
CA VAL A 301 -0.97 -19.18 4.87
C VAL A 301 0.38 -19.64 5.41
N THR A 302 0.38 -20.80 6.05
CA THR A 302 1.56 -21.43 6.69
C THR A 302 2.17 -22.56 5.88
N SER A 303 1.45 -23.08 4.87
CA SER A 303 1.93 -24.19 4.03
C SER A 303 1.47 -24.09 2.58
N ILE A 304 2.37 -24.47 1.67
CA ILE A 304 2.15 -24.66 0.23
C ILE A 304 2.50 -26.08 -0.10
N GLY A 305 1.59 -26.80 -0.73
CA GLY A 305 1.71 -28.22 -1.06
C GLY A 305 2.73 -28.55 -2.15
N ALA A 306 2.88 -29.84 -2.43
CA ALA A 306 3.75 -30.31 -3.50
C ALA A 306 3.16 -29.97 -4.89
N TYR A 307 4.05 -29.58 -5.83
CA TYR A 307 3.67 -29.26 -7.22
C TYR A 307 2.58 -28.19 -7.36
N THR A 308 2.37 -27.34 -6.35
CA THR A 308 1.29 -26.36 -6.30
C THR A 308 1.28 -25.48 -7.54
N PHE A 309 2.42 -24.91 -7.94
CA PHE A 309 2.55 -24.01 -9.11
C PHE A 309 3.27 -24.69 -10.28
N PHE A 310 3.27 -26.01 -10.33
CA PHE A 310 3.94 -26.73 -11.43
C PHE A 310 3.30 -26.37 -12.77
N GLY A 311 4.08 -25.90 -13.72
CA GLY A 311 3.59 -25.56 -15.05
C GLY A 311 2.91 -24.20 -15.18
N CYS A 312 2.94 -23.32 -14.17
CA CYS A 312 2.47 -21.94 -14.27
C CYS A 312 3.44 -21.10 -15.11
N THR A 313 3.41 -21.28 -16.43
CA THR A 313 4.43 -20.75 -17.35
C THR A 313 4.35 -19.22 -17.57
N SER A 314 3.27 -18.57 -17.16
CA SER A 314 3.13 -17.11 -17.23
C SER A 314 3.32 -16.41 -15.88
N LEU A 315 3.55 -17.15 -14.79
CA LEU A 315 3.66 -16.60 -13.45
C LEU A 315 4.98 -15.81 -13.30
N THR A 316 4.87 -14.50 -13.17
CA THR A 316 6.02 -13.57 -13.08
C THR A 316 6.26 -13.04 -11.68
N SER A 317 5.24 -13.07 -10.80
CA SER A 317 5.37 -12.60 -9.42
C SER A 317 4.49 -13.37 -8.45
N ILE A 318 5.03 -13.60 -7.25
CA ILE A 318 4.31 -14.17 -6.11
C ILE A 318 4.54 -13.23 -4.94
N THR A 319 3.45 -12.67 -4.40
CA THR A 319 3.51 -11.78 -3.24
C THR A 319 3.12 -12.54 -1.99
N PHE A 320 3.98 -12.56 -1.00
CA PHE A 320 3.69 -13.12 0.33
C PHE A 320 3.43 -11.97 1.30
N GLN A 321 2.24 -11.94 1.90
CA GLN A 321 1.86 -10.90 2.87
C GLN A 321 2.34 -11.24 4.28
N GLY A 322 2.70 -12.51 4.55
CA GLY A 322 3.16 -13.02 5.83
C GLY A 322 4.57 -13.62 5.80
N VAL A 323 4.90 -14.33 6.89
CA VAL A 323 6.15 -15.10 7.01
C VAL A 323 6.22 -16.21 5.96
N ALA A 324 7.44 -16.69 5.66
CA ALA A 324 7.64 -17.77 4.70
C ALA A 324 6.83 -19.03 5.09
N PRO A 325 5.90 -19.50 4.24
CA PRO A 325 5.23 -20.76 4.46
C PRO A 325 6.20 -21.93 4.27
N SER A 326 5.88 -23.09 4.84
CA SER A 326 6.53 -24.34 4.43
C SER A 326 6.15 -24.67 2.99
N VAL A 327 7.14 -25.06 2.17
CA VAL A 327 6.94 -25.31 0.73
C VAL A 327 7.17 -26.78 0.43
N GLY A 328 6.18 -27.39 -0.23
CA GLY A 328 6.19 -28.78 -0.63
C GLY A 328 7.14 -29.08 -1.79
N PHE A 329 7.36 -30.37 -2.04
CA PHE A 329 8.27 -30.84 -3.06
C PHE A 329 7.90 -30.32 -4.46
N LYS A 330 8.86 -29.69 -5.15
CA LYS A 330 8.71 -29.20 -6.51
C LYS A 330 7.53 -28.22 -6.74
N ALA A 331 7.18 -27.43 -5.72
CA ALA A 331 6.03 -26.52 -5.81
C ALA A 331 6.12 -25.52 -6.97
N PHE A 332 7.33 -25.07 -7.34
CA PHE A 332 7.56 -24.03 -8.37
C PHE A 332 8.24 -24.55 -9.65
N VAL A 333 8.23 -25.84 -9.90
CA VAL A 333 8.86 -26.39 -11.12
C VAL A 333 8.10 -25.92 -12.37
N ARG A 334 8.84 -25.44 -13.38
CA ARG A 334 8.35 -24.83 -14.63
C ARG A 334 7.65 -23.46 -14.45
N VAL A 335 7.82 -22.82 -13.32
CA VAL A 335 7.61 -21.39 -13.20
C VAL A 335 8.78 -20.67 -13.91
N PRO A 336 8.57 -19.52 -14.59
CA PRO A 336 9.65 -18.83 -15.31
C PRO A 336 10.84 -18.49 -14.39
N ASN A 337 12.07 -18.70 -14.88
CA ASN A 337 13.30 -18.39 -14.11
C ASN A 337 13.46 -16.92 -13.70
N GLY A 338 12.63 -16.01 -14.22
CA GLY A 338 12.60 -14.60 -13.86
C GLY A 338 11.44 -14.21 -12.93
N ALA A 339 10.68 -15.20 -12.46
CA ALA A 339 9.61 -14.92 -11.50
C ALA A 339 10.17 -14.39 -10.18
N VAL A 340 9.53 -13.37 -9.62
CA VAL A 340 9.98 -12.66 -8.42
C VAL A 340 9.08 -13.01 -7.25
N ALA A 341 9.66 -13.42 -6.12
CA ALA A 341 8.96 -13.49 -4.85
C ALA A 341 9.04 -12.11 -4.17
N LEU A 342 7.88 -11.50 -3.93
CA LEU A 342 7.74 -10.25 -3.21
C LEU A 342 7.35 -10.56 -1.77
N VAL A 343 8.11 -10.03 -0.82
CA VAL A 343 7.90 -10.28 0.61
C VAL A 343 7.92 -8.95 1.38
N THR A 344 7.20 -8.87 2.49
CA THR A 344 7.32 -7.71 3.38
C THR A 344 8.70 -7.70 4.06
N ILE A 345 9.16 -6.51 4.43
CA ILE A 345 10.47 -6.37 5.11
C ILE A 345 10.51 -7.18 6.41
N GLU A 346 9.41 -7.23 7.15
CA GLU A 346 9.28 -8.00 8.39
C GLU A 346 9.36 -9.50 8.15
N ALA A 347 8.87 -9.98 7.02
CA ALA A 347 8.92 -11.38 6.63
C ALA A 347 10.27 -11.79 5.99
N LEU A 348 11.09 -10.84 5.53
CA LEU A 348 12.29 -11.12 4.75
C LEU A 348 13.24 -12.13 5.42
N SER A 349 13.43 -12.03 6.73
CA SER A 349 14.29 -12.96 7.48
C SER A 349 13.76 -14.41 7.48
N SER A 350 12.46 -14.62 7.28
CA SER A 350 11.84 -15.95 7.23
C SER A 350 12.02 -16.65 5.90
N PHE A 351 12.32 -15.90 4.81
CA PHE A 351 12.52 -16.47 3.46
C PHE A 351 13.97 -16.91 3.19
N GLY A 352 14.91 -16.68 4.12
CA GLY A 352 16.33 -16.99 3.96
C GLY A 352 17.05 -16.02 3.00
N GLU A 353 18.38 -16.08 2.98
CA GLU A 353 19.15 -15.36 1.98
C GLU A 353 18.90 -16.01 0.59
N SER A 354 18.65 -15.17 -0.42
CA SER A 354 18.41 -15.58 -1.80
C SER A 354 19.63 -16.33 -2.35
N GLY A 355 19.51 -17.62 -2.53
CA GLY A 355 20.55 -18.42 -3.16
C GLY A 355 20.20 -19.90 -3.08
N ASP A 356 19.86 -20.46 -4.23
CA ASP A 356 19.76 -21.89 -4.53
C ASP A 356 18.52 -22.63 -3.96
N ASN A 357 17.42 -22.62 -4.79
CA ASN A 357 16.77 -23.89 -5.19
C ASN A 357 15.81 -23.67 -6.37
#